data_22fa9d33782ffe05570275ec1d512e5a
#
_entry.id   22fa9d33782ffe05570275ec1d512e5a
#
_cell.length_a   1.000
_cell.length_b   1.000
_cell.length_c   1.000
_cell.angle_alpha   90.00
_cell.angle_beta   90.00
_cell.angle_gamma   90.00
#
_symmetry.space_group_name_H-M   'P 1'
#
loop_
_entity.id
_entity.type
_entity.pdbx_description
1 polymer ?
#
loop_
_entity_poly.entity_id
_entity_poly.type
_entity_poly.pdbx_seq_one_letter_code
_entity_poly.pdbx_strand_id
1 'polypeptide(L)'
;MPYSSSELDFLLSHPEAVEAAQQYPLTKKSELADLTALRKQYGENARALVELVRARALARKKIHGGDAWMLDGPSAQQATPGVVADVRAAHLREFGVQRVTDVTCSVGTELAAMQRAGIDALGSDLDQIRLRMARENVPEVPVVRADALQPVTREGVVIADPARRGTSGRIHRIDQLMPPLPELVEAYRGRELAVKCAPGIDFADVAEWAGQIDIVSVDGDVKEACVYTPGLAKVGRRAVLLRGDRTLVVTDAQPDDIPEKPLGDFVFDVDGAIVRAGLVRHVAHQHGLWQLDPRIAYLTGDSVPDGETGLRAFAVHQQVPLKQLKSALQGVNAGAVEILVRGVDVDPDQLRKKLKLRGSESWSVMITRVGISATAIVCQPVMREKL
;
A
#
# COMPACT_ATOMS: atom_id res chain seq x y z
N MET A 1 -20.91 -1.60 -9.05
CA MET A 1 -20.85 -2.13 -10.45
C MET A 1 -20.45 -0.97 -11.35
N PRO A 2 -19.64 -1.19 -12.40
CA PRO A 2 -19.26 -0.10 -13.31
C PRO A 2 -20.49 0.57 -13.93
N TYR A 3 -20.33 1.83 -14.32
CA TYR A 3 -21.40 2.58 -15.01
C TYR A 3 -21.65 2.04 -16.41
N SER A 4 -22.91 2.09 -16.84
CA SER A 4 -23.23 2.06 -18.27
C SER A 4 -22.86 3.40 -18.92
N SER A 5 -22.77 3.45 -20.25
CA SER A 5 -22.52 4.71 -20.97
C SER A 5 -23.59 5.75 -20.65
N SER A 6 -24.87 5.35 -20.61
CA SER A 6 -25.99 6.28 -20.32
C SER A 6 -25.97 6.82 -18.91
N GLU A 7 -25.56 6.03 -17.92
CA GLU A 7 -25.42 6.49 -16.54
C GLU A 7 -24.25 7.49 -16.41
N LEU A 8 -23.13 7.23 -17.09
CA LEU A 8 -22.02 8.17 -17.09
C LEU A 8 -22.37 9.45 -17.84
N ASP A 9 -23.13 9.36 -18.98
CA ASP A 9 -23.67 10.53 -19.68
C ASP A 9 -24.54 11.38 -18.76
N PHE A 10 -25.41 10.75 -18.00
CA PHE A 10 -26.25 11.44 -17.03
C PHE A 10 -25.41 12.17 -15.95
N LEU A 11 -24.45 11.47 -15.33
CA LEU A 11 -23.60 12.08 -14.30
C LEU A 11 -22.79 13.28 -14.80
N LEU A 12 -22.28 13.19 -16.03
CA LEU A 12 -21.48 14.26 -16.64
C LEU A 12 -22.34 15.46 -17.09
N SER A 13 -23.59 15.22 -17.50
CA SER A 13 -24.49 16.27 -17.99
C SER A 13 -25.36 16.93 -16.92
N HIS A 14 -25.38 16.36 -15.69
CA HIS A 14 -26.22 16.86 -14.58
C HIS A 14 -25.38 17.06 -13.30
N PRO A 15 -24.40 17.99 -13.29
CA PRO A 15 -23.58 18.25 -12.12
C PRO A 15 -24.41 18.68 -10.90
N GLU A 16 -25.53 19.37 -11.11
CA GLU A 16 -26.48 19.75 -10.06
C GLU A 16 -27.12 18.52 -9.36
N ALA A 17 -27.39 17.46 -10.11
CA ALA A 17 -27.91 16.21 -9.52
C ALA A 17 -26.83 15.50 -8.68
N VAL A 18 -25.58 15.55 -9.14
CA VAL A 18 -24.45 15.01 -8.40
C VAL A 18 -24.23 15.78 -7.08
N GLU A 19 -24.28 17.12 -7.13
CA GLU A 19 -24.15 17.97 -5.94
C GLU A 19 -25.30 17.73 -4.96
N ALA A 20 -26.52 17.65 -5.44
CA ALA A 20 -27.69 17.35 -4.62
C ALA A 20 -27.58 15.94 -3.98
N ALA A 21 -27.09 14.94 -4.71
CA ALA A 21 -26.91 13.60 -4.19
C ALA A 21 -25.84 13.51 -3.07
N GLN A 22 -24.83 14.36 -3.12
CA GLN A 22 -23.78 14.43 -2.07
C GLN A 22 -24.32 14.88 -0.72
N GLN A 23 -25.48 15.50 -0.65
CA GLN A 23 -26.14 15.89 0.62
C GLN A 23 -26.74 14.70 1.37
N TYR A 24 -26.87 13.55 0.72
CA TYR A 24 -27.38 12.33 1.34
C TYR A 24 -26.22 11.56 1.99
N PRO A 25 -26.27 11.34 3.33
CA PRO A 25 -25.16 10.73 4.05
C PRO A 25 -24.97 9.24 3.79
N LEU A 26 -25.97 8.55 3.23
CA LEU A 26 -25.96 7.12 2.89
C LEU A 26 -25.38 6.22 3.99
N THR A 27 -25.68 6.57 5.26
CA THR A 27 -25.24 5.81 6.43
C THR A 27 -26.13 4.58 6.63
N LYS A 28 -25.67 3.60 7.42
CA LYS A 28 -26.50 2.42 7.77
C LYS A 28 -27.89 2.77 8.32
N LYS A 29 -28.06 3.94 8.97
CA LYS A 29 -29.34 4.39 9.53
C LYS A 29 -30.23 5.07 8.49
N SER A 30 -29.65 5.86 7.57
CA SER A 30 -30.38 6.67 6.60
C SER A 30 -30.52 6.01 5.24
N GLU A 31 -29.76 4.96 4.96
CA GLU A 31 -29.60 4.37 3.64
C GLU A 31 -30.92 4.10 2.92
N LEU A 32 -31.88 3.46 3.58
CA LEU A 32 -33.17 3.12 2.96
C LEU A 32 -33.98 4.38 2.59
N ALA A 33 -33.99 5.36 3.48
CA ALA A 33 -34.70 6.63 3.23
C ALA A 33 -34.01 7.44 2.13
N ASP A 34 -32.69 7.53 2.15
CA ASP A 34 -31.88 8.25 1.17
C ASP A 34 -32.04 7.63 -0.23
N LEU A 35 -31.96 6.28 -0.34
CA LEU A 35 -32.17 5.57 -1.59
C LEU A 35 -33.59 5.77 -2.13
N THR A 36 -34.60 5.79 -1.26
CA THR A 36 -36.01 6.01 -1.65
C THR A 36 -36.19 7.43 -2.19
N ALA A 37 -35.61 8.43 -1.52
CA ALA A 37 -35.65 9.82 -1.94
C ALA A 37 -34.97 10.04 -3.30
N LEU A 38 -33.76 9.49 -3.48
CA LEU A 38 -33.00 9.58 -4.72
C LEU A 38 -33.72 8.88 -5.87
N ARG A 39 -34.30 7.70 -5.64
CA ARG A 39 -35.09 6.99 -6.67
C ARG A 39 -36.35 7.76 -7.06
N LYS A 40 -37.03 8.38 -6.12
CA LYS A 40 -38.21 9.20 -6.41
C LYS A 40 -37.84 10.40 -7.27
N GLN A 41 -36.68 11.00 -7.07
CA GLN A 41 -36.24 12.22 -7.76
C GLN A 41 -35.58 11.93 -9.11
N TYR A 42 -34.73 10.88 -9.20
CA TYR A 42 -33.87 10.64 -10.36
C TYR A 42 -34.16 9.30 -11.09
N GLY A 43 -35.15 8.54 -10.63
CA GLY A 43 -35.54 7.29 -11.27
C GLY A 43 -34.40 6.28 -11.36
N GLU A 44 -34.14 5.78 -12.57
CA GLU A 44 -33.09 4.80 -12.85
C GLU A 44 -31.67 5.36 -12.63
N ASN A 45 -31.48 6.67 -12.78
CA ASN A 45 -30.20 7.33 -12.59
C ASN A 45 -29.77 7.41 -11.11
N ALA A 46 -30.69 7.16 -10.16
CA ALA A 46 -30.37 7.16 -8.73
C ALA A 46 -29.27 6.17 -8.38
N ARG A 47 -29.18 5.02 -9.08
CA ARG A 47 -28.11 4.03 -8.88
C ARG A 47 -26.72 4.66 -9.13
N ALA A 48 -26.57 5.37 -10.23
CA ALA A 48 -25.31 6.01 -10.60
C ALA A 48 -24.91 7.10 -9.61
N LEU A 49 -25.84 7.92 -9.15
CA LEU A 49 -25.62 8.95 -8.14
C LEU A 49 -25.14 8.34 -6.80
N VAL A 50 -25.83 7.29 -6.33
CA VAL A 50 -25.45 6.58 -5.08
C VAL A 50 -24.05 5.96 -5.20
N GLU A 51 -23.76 5.33 -6.33
CA GLU A 51 -22.45 4.73 -6.61
C GLU A 51 -21.35 5.79 -6.55
N LEU A 52 -21.55 6.97 -7.20
CA LEU A 52 -20.58 8.06 -7.19
C LEU A 52 -20.37 8.64 -5.79
N VAL A 53 -21.43 8.89 -5.02
CA VAL A 53 -21.33 9.41 -3.65
C VAL A 53 -20.51 8.45 -2.78
N ARG A 54 -20.76 7.15 -2.87
CA ARG A 54 -20.00 6.13 -2.14
C ARG A 54 -18.54 6.04 -2.58
N ALA A 55 -18.31 6.08 -3.89
CA ALA A 55 -16.96 6.05 -4.45
C ALA A 55 -16.14 7.27 -4.00
N ARG A 56 -16.74 8.48 -4.02
CA ARG A 56 -16.12 9.71 -3.52
C ARG A 56 -15.81 9.66 -2.02
N ALA A 57 -16.69 9.06 -1.22
CA ALA A 57 -16.45 8.88 0.21
C ALA A 57 -15.21 8.00 0.50
N LEU A 58 -14.95 6.99 -0.34
CA LEU A 58 -13.73 6.18 -0.28
C LEU A 58 -12.51 6.97 -0.78
N ALA A 59 -12.66 7.66 -1.91
CA ALA A 59 -11.60 8.41 -2.58
C ALA A 59 -11.08 9.59 -1.74
N ARG A 60 -11.94 10.28 -0.99
CA ARG A 60 -11.58 11.42 -0.12
C ARG A 60 -10.41 11.14 0.81
N LYS A 61 -10.28 9.91 1.28
CA LYS A 61 -9.19 9.49 2.18
C LYS A 61 -7.93 9.01 1.45
N LYS A 62 -7.99 8.89 0.13
CA LYS A 62 -7.00 8.15 -0.64
C LYS A 62 -6.42 8.98 -1.78
N ILE A 63 -7.22 9.82 -2.41
CA ILE A 63 -6.85 10.58 -3.60
C ILE A 63 -6.93 12.08 -3.26
N HIS A 64 -5.96 12.86 -3.68
CA HIS A 64 -6.01 14.32 -3.54
C HIS A 64 -7.22 14.88 -4.27
N GLY A 65 -8.10 15.59 -3.53
CA GLY A 65 -9.35 16.13 -4.10
C GLY A 65 -10.36 15.04 -4.52
N GLY A 66 -10.24 13.82 -4.00
CA GLY A 66 -11.03 12.66 -4.41
C GLY A 66 -12.55 12.79 -4.26
N ASP A 67 -13.03 13.78 -3.50
CA ASP A 67 -14.43 14.13 -3.36
C ASP A 67 -15.00 14.85 -4.61
N ALA A 68 -14.15 15.38 -5.49
CA ALA A 68 -14.55 15.94 -6.77
C ALA A 68 -14.43 14.94 -7.95
N TRP A 69 -13.74 13.83 -7.78
CA TRP A 69 -13.43 12.90 -8.85
C TRP A 69 -14.65 12.14 -9.39
N MET A 70 -14.62 11.84 -10.68
CA MET A 70 -15.54 10.89 -11.30
C MET A 70 -15.00 9.47 -11.12
N LEU A 71 -15.71 8.66 -10.33
CA LEU A 71 -15.28 7.33 -9.88
C LEU A 71 -16.45 6.38 -9.75
N ASP A 72 -16.21 5.10 -9.97
CA ASP A 72 -17.06 4.02 -9.48
C ASP A 72 -16.41 3.30 -8.28
N GLY A 73 -17.13 2.44 -7.59
CA GLY A 73 -16.62 1.72 -6.42
C GLY A 73 -15.36 0.91 -6.71
N PRO A 74 -15.31 0.09 -7.78
CA PRO A 74 -14.10 -0.64 -8.17
C PRO A 74 -12.89 0.27 -8.40
N SER A 75 -13.04 1.36 -9.15
CA SER A 75 -11.93 2.29 -9.40
C SER A 75 -11.48 3.02 -8.14
N ALA A 76 -12.39 3.43 -7.26
CA ALA A 76 -12.05 4.04 -5.98
C ALA A 76 -11.30 3.08 -5.04
N GLN A 77 -11.67 1.79 -5.04
CA GLN A 77 -10.97 0.77 -4.24
C GLN A 77 -9.58 0.48 -4.78
N GLN A 78 -9.42 0.37 -6.10
CA GLN A 78 -8.16 0.00 -6.76
C GLN A 78 -7.22 1.19 -6.99
N ALA A 79 -7.72 2.43 -7.01
CA ALA A 79 -6.91 3.62 -7.24
C ALA A 79 -5.67 3.64 -6.33
N THR A 80 -4.54 4.05 -6.86
CA THR A 80 -3.33 4.32 -6.08
C THR A 80 -3.59 5.47 -5.10
N PRO A 81 -3.17 5.37 -3.85
CA PRO A 81 -3.18 6.54 -2.96
C PRO A 81 -2.37 7.69 -3.56
N GLY A 82 -2.92 8.91 -3.53
CA GLY A 82 -2.27 10.08 -4.14
C GLY A 82 -0.84 10.30 -3.66
N VAL A 83 -0.61 10.15 -2.35
CA VAL A 83 0.74 10.26 -1.75
C VAL A 83 1.72 9.20 -2.27
N VAL A 84 1.24 8.01 -2.66
CA VAL A 84 2.08 6.95 -3.23
C VAL A 84 2.39 7.26 -4.71
N ALA A 85 1.42 7.74 -5.47
CA ALA A 85 1.64 8.21 -6.83
C ALA A 85 2.62 9.40 -6.87
N ASP A 86 2.55 10.30 -5.88
CA ASP A 86 3.48 11.43 -5.75
C ASP A 86 4.93 10.97 -5.47
N VAL A 87 5.14 9.90 -4.69
CA VAL A 87 6.47 9.28 -4.51
C VAL A 87 7.04 8.82 -5.84
N ARG A 88 6.23 8.17 -6.69
CA ARG A 88 6.65 7.72 -8.03
C ARG A 88 6.97 8.91 -8.94
N ALA A 89 6.10 9.92 -8.96
CA ALA A 89 6.32 11.12 -9.74
C ALA A 89 7.60 11.86 -9.32
N ALA A 90 7.85 11.99 -8.01
CA ALA A 90 9.07 12.56 -7.48
C ALA A 90 10.32 11.76 -7.88
N HIS A 91 10.25 10.42 -7.83
CA HIS A 91 11.32 9.56 -8.29
C HIS A 91 11.64 9.77 -9.78
N LEU A 92 10.62 9.78 -10.64
CA LEU A 92 10.81 10.03 -12.07
C LEU A 92 11.40 11.42 -12.36
N ARG A 93 10.95 12.45 -11.63
CA ARG A 93 11.56 13.79 -11.73
C ARG A 93 13.02 13.82 -11.34
N GLU A 94 13.42 13.09 -10.33
CA GLU A 94 14.82 12.97 -9.87
C GLU A 94 15.73 12.41 -10.97
N PHE A 95 15.18 11.55 -11.86
CA PHE A 95 15.85 11.05 -13.06
C PHE A 95 15.71 11.96 -14.29
N GLY A 96 15.15 13.16 -14.14
CA GLY A 96 15.00 14.11 -15.25
C GLY A 96 13.95 13.69 -16.29
N VAL A 97 13.03 12.78 -15.93
CA VAL A 97 11.96 12.32 -16.84
C VAL A 97 11.04 13.49 -17.17
N GLN A 98 10.89 13.77 -18.48
CA GLN A 98 10.03 14.83 -19.00
C GLN A 98 8.68 14.31 -19.49
N ARG A 99 8.62 13.04 -19.93
CA ARG A 99 7.42 12.42 -20.51
C ARG A 99 7.17 11.04 -19.98
N VAL A 100 5.89 10.73 -19.72
CA VAL A 100 5.43 9.41 -19.35
C VAL A 100 4.23 9.00 -20.20
N THR A 101 4.08 7.68 -20.39
CA THR A 101 2.86 7.07 -20.91
C THR A 101 2.37 6.08 -19.87
N ASP A 102 1.22 6.34 -19.25
CA ASP A 102 0.54 5.37 -18.39
C ASP A 102 -0.37 4.49 -19.26
N VAL A 103 0.03 3.23 -19.44
CA VAL A 103 -0.63 2.31 -20.36
C VAL A 103 -1.79 1.52 -19.75
N THR A 104 -2.09 1.82 -18.49
CA THR A 104 -3.20 1.26 -17.69
C THR A 104 -3.85 2.35 -16.82
N CYS A 105 -4.05 3.54 -17.41
CA CYS A 105 -4.31 4.77 -16.64
C CYS A 105 -5.62 4.77 -15.83
N SER A 106 -6.55 3.85 -16.12
CA SER A 106 -7.83 3.75 -15.43
C SER A 106 -8.53 5.12 -15.33
N VAL A 107 -8.78 5.62 -14.13
CA VAL A 107 -9.44 6.91 -13.87
C VAL A 107 -8.45 8.10 -13.71
N GLY A 108 -7.15 7.88 -13.93
CA GLY A 108 -6.15 8.95 -14.05
C GLY A 108 -5.39 9.31 -12.78
N THR A 109 -5.35 8.48 -11.75
CA THR A 109 -4.66 8.82 -10.49
C THR A 109 -3.15 9.03 -10.65
N GLU A 110 -2.47 8.21 -11.46
CA GLU A 110 -1.05 8.40 -11.80
C GLU A 110 -0.86 9.65 -12.68
N LEU A 111 -1.76 9.85 -13.65
CA LEU A 111 -1.70 11.02 -14.53
C LEU A 111 -1.76 12.33 -13.74
N ALA A 112 -2.64 12.42 -12.74
CA ALA A 112 -2.74 13.57 -11.86
C ALA A 112 -1.45 13.82 -11.05
N ALA A 113 -0.77 12.76 -10.59
CA ALA A 113 0.50 12.89 -9.90
C ALA A 113 1.62 13.39 -10.84
N MET A 114 1.68 12.88 -12.07
CA MET A 114 2.62 13.34 -13.10
C MET A 114 2.39 14.81 -13.45
N GLN A 115 1.13 15.23 -13.63
CA GLN A 115 0.76 16.63 -13.88
C GLN A 115 1.23 17.54 -12.74
N ARG A 116 0.95 17.18 -11.48
CA ARG A 116 1.44 17.95 -10.31
C ARG A 116 2.96 18.05 -10.26
N ALA A 117 3.63 16.98 -10.69
CA ALA A 117 5.10 16.95 -10.77
C ALA A 117 5.66 17.74 -11.97
N GLY A 118 4.86 18.27 -12.88
CA GLY A 118 5.31 18.94 -14.10
C GLY A 118 5.92 17.98 -15.12
N ILE A 119 5.47 16.74 -15.15
CA ILE A 119 5.85 15.71 -16.13
C ILE A 119 4.73 15.59 -17.15
N ASP A 120 5.05 15.75 -18.45
CA ASP A 120 4.09 15.53 -19.53
C ASP A 120 3.59 14.09 -19.51
N ALA A 121 2.28 13.90 -19.51
CA ALA A 121 1.67 12.58 -19.41
C ALA A 121 0.70 12.30 -20.55
N LEU A 122 0.65 11.05 -20.98
CA LEU A 122 -0.41 10.50 -21.83
C LEU A 122 -0.94 9.23 -21.17
N GLY A 123 -2.28 9.10 -21.06
CA GLY A 123 -2.91 7.90 -20.53
C GLY A 123 -3.49 7.02 -21.62
N SER A 124 -3.44 5.70 -21.42
CA SER A 124 -4.24 4.77 -22.22
C SER A 124 -4.86 3.67 -21.37
N ASP A 125 -6.02 3.20 -21.79
CA ASP A 125 -6.75 2.08 -21.17
C ASP A 125 -7.64 1.41 -22.23
N LEU A 126 -8.02 0.16 -22.03
CA LEU A 126 -8.98 -0.55 -22.86
C LEU A 126 -10.42 -0.14 -22.56
N ASP A 127 -10.71 0.23 -21.31
CA ASP A 127 -12.03 0.54 -20.82
C ASP A 127 -12.43 1.98 -21.15
N GLN A 128 -13.37 2.12 -22.09
CA GLN A 128 -13.86 3.42 -22.53
C GLN A 128 -14.56 4.22 -21.41
N ILE A 129 -15.21 3.57 -20.46
CA ILE A 129 -15.87 4.23 -19.33
C ILE A 129 -14.82 4.84 -18.40
N ARG A 130 -13.77 4.09 -18.09
CA ARG A 130 -12.64 4.59 -17.29
C ARG A 130 -11.94 5.77 -17.96
N LEU A 131 -11.71 5.70 -19.28
CA LEU A 131 -11.11 6.82 -20.01
C LEU A 131 -11.97 8.09 -20.01
N ARG A 132 -13.29 7.94 -20.03
CA ARG A 132 -14.21 9.09 -19.91
C ARG A 132 -14.14 9.70 -18.52
N MET A 133 -14.08 8.87 -17.47
CA MET A 133 -13.84 9.35 -16.10
C MET A 133 -12.47 10.01 -15.97
N ALA A 134 -11.43 9.45 -16.57
CA ALA A 134 -10.09 10.03 -16.55
C ALA A 134 -10.06 11.43 -17.22
N ARG A 135 -10.74 11.62 -18.35
CA ARG A 135 -10.85 12.94 -19.01
C ARG A 135 -11.49 13.99 -18.13
N GLU A 136 -12.46 13.58 -17.32
CA GLU A 136 -13.10 14.49 -16.35
C GLU A 136 -12.16 14.82 -15.18
N ASN A 137 -11.44 13.82 -14.71
CA ASN A 137 -10.57 13.95 -13.55
C ASN A 137 -9.27 14.72 -13.84
N VAL A 138 -8.73 14.59 -15.06
CA VAL A 138 -7.47 15.19 -15.51
C VAL A 138 -7.63 15.78 -16.93
N PRO A 139 -8.44 16.82 -17.10
CA PRO A 139 -8.86 17.29 -18.42
C PRO A 139 -7.71 17.79 -19.31
N GLU A 140 -6.61 18.22 -18.72
CA GLU A 140 -5.43 18.70 -19.46
C GLU A 140 -4.50 17.56 -19.91
N VAL A 141 -4.72 16.32 -19.45
CA VAL A 141 -3.89 15.18 -19.82
C VAL A 141 -4.59 14.38 -20.93
N PRO A 142 -3.97 14.24 -22.11
CA PRO A 142 -4.57 13.46 -23.19
C PRO A 142 -4.70 11.99 -22.79
N VAL A 143 -5.84 11.38 -23.14
CA VAL A 143 -6.07 9.96 -22.95
C VAL A 143 -6.61 9.31 -24.22
N VAL A 144 -6.17 8.09 -24.53
CA VAL A 144 -6.51 7.35 -25.72
C VAL A 144 -6.92 5.93 -25.39
N ARG A 145 -7.84 5.35 -26.16
CA ARG A 145 -8.19 3.95 -26.02
C ARG A 145 -7.18 3.08 -26.76
N ALA A 146 -6.42 2.27 -26.02
CA ALA A 146 -5.44 1.35 -26.60
C ALA A 146 -5.20 0.16 -25.68
N ASP A 147 -4.74 -0.93 -26.27
CA ASP A 147 -4.19 -2.08 -25.56
C ASP A 147 -2.83 -1.71 -24.99
N ALA A 148 -2.57 -2.03 -23.72
CA ALA A 148 -1.29 -1.78 -23.08
C ALA A 148 -0.10 -2.48 -23.75
N LEU A 149 -0.34 -3.56 -24.51
CA LEU A 149 0.68 -4.26 -25.30
C LEU A 149 0.92 -3.63 -26.68
N GLN A 150 0.20 -2.57 -27.02
CA GLN A 150 0.34 -1.84 -28.29
C GLN A 150 0.86 -0.42 -28.01
N PRO A 151 2.18 -0.17 -28.18
CA PRO A 151 2.76 1.14 -27.87
C PRO A 151 2.10 2.29 -28.65
N VAL A 152 1.52 3.25 -27.93
CA VAL A 152 0.90 4.46 -28.50
C VAL A 152 1.88 5.62 -28.60
N THR A 153 3.04 5.51 -27.98
CA THR A 153 4.15 6.48 -28.03
C THR A 153 5.46 5.77 -28.34
N ARG A 154 6.41 6.49 -28.94
CA ARG A 154 7.72 5.93 -29.31
C ARG A 154 8.80 6.19 -28.27
N GLU A 155 8.59 7.14 -27.38
CA GLU A 155 9.60 7.62 -26.41
C GLU A 155 8.93 7.94 -25.04
N GLY A 156 9.76 8.26 -24.05
CA GLY A 156 9.37 8.52 -22.68
C GLY A 156 9.30 7.26 -21.83
N VAL A 157 9.12 7.44 -20.52
CA VAL A 157 8.97 6.35 -19.57
C VAL A 157 7.56 5.75 -19.66
N VAL A 158 7.46 4.45 -19.50
CA VAL A 158 6.17 3.74 -19.44
C VAL A 158 5.80 3.44 -18.00
N ILE A 159 4.61 3.83 -17.60
CA ILE A 159 4.00 3.43 -16.32
C ILE A 159 2.95 2.37 -16.61
N ALA A 160 2.91 1.31 -15.82
CA ALA A 160 1.89 0.28 -15.91
C ALA A 160 1.48 -0.24 -14.53
N ASP A 161 0.20 -0.57 -14.39
CA ASP A 161 -0.40 -1.23 -13.22
C ASP A 161 -1.18 -2.47 -13.69
N PRO A 162 -0.47 -3.58 -13.98
CA PRO A 162 -1.12 -4.80 -14.44
C PRO A 162 -2.09 -5.35 -13.39
N ALA A 163 -3.37 -5.44 -13.76
CA ALA A 163 -4.42 -5.93 -12.87
C ALA A 163 -4.34 -7.46 -12.70
N ARG A 164 -4.87 -7.97 -11.58
CA ARG A 164 -5.00 -9.42 -11.37
C ARG A 164 -6.16 -9.98 -12.19
N ARG A 165 -5.96 -11.13 -12.84
CA ARG A 165 -7.05 -11.88 -13.48
C ARG A 165 -7.87 -12.61 -12.41
N GLY A 166 -9.16 -12.30 -12.32
CA GLY A 166 -10.14 -13.06 -11.53
C GLY A 166 -10.30 -12.65 -10.06
N THR A 167 -11.36 -13.20 -9.44
CA THR A 167 -11.85 -12.84 -8.09
C THR A 167 -11.41 -13.82 -7.00
N SER A 168 -10.69 -14.89 -7.30
CA SER A 168 -10.37 -15.95 -6.34
C SER A 168 -8.86 -16.13 -6.15
N GLY A 169 -8.40 -15.78 -4.94
CA GLY A 169 -7.08 -16.16 -4.42
C GLY A 169 -5.96 -15.13 -4.64
N ARG A 170 -4.86 -15.33 -3.91
CA ARG A 170 -3.59 -14.60 -4.10
C ARG A 170 -2.89 -15.17 -5.33
N ILE A 171 -2.94 -14.46 -6.44
CA ILE A 171 -2.12 -14.78 -7.62
C ILE A 171 -0.70 -14.26 -7.33
N HIS A 172 0.25 -15.18 -7.30
CA HIS A 172 1.67 -14.87 -7.12
C HIS A 172 2.45 -14.91 -8.47
N ARG A 173 1.81 -15.31 -9.57
CA ARG A 173 2.44 -15.50 -10.87
C ARG A 173 2.28 -14.27 -11.74
N ILE A 174 3.40 -13.73 -12.22
CA ILE A 174 3.47 -12.51 -13.05
C ILE A 174 2.86 -12.70 -14.46
N ASP A 175 2.82 -13.93 -14.98
CA ASP A 175 2.19 -14.28 -16.24
C ASP A 175 0.64 -14.30 -16.21
N GLN A 176 0.07 -14.28 -15.01
CA GLN A 176 -1.38 -14.23 -14.79
C GLN A 176 -1.93 -12.81 -14.55
N LEU A 177 -1.08 -11.81 -14.65
CA LEU A 177 -1.49 -10.41 -14.63
C LEU A 177 -2.16 -10.00 -15.96
N MET A 178 -2.81 -8.87 -16.00
CA MET A 178 -3.42 -8.31 -17.22
C MET A 178 -3.04 -6.82 -17.34
N PRO A 179 -2.19 -6.46 -18.32
CA PRO A 179 -1.49 -7.36 -19.23
C PRO A 179 -0.49 -8.28 -18.53
N PRO A 180 -0.11 -9.45 -19.12
CA PRO A 180 0.96 -10.29 -18.58
C PRO A 180 2.27 -9.52 -18.53
N LEU A 181 2.97 -9.58 -17.40
CA LEU A 181 4.17 -8.77 -17.19
C LEU A 181 5.31 -9.08 -18.17
N PRO A 182 5.60 -10.34 -18.52
CA PRO A 182 6.62 -10.63 -19.53
C PRO A 182 6.31 -10.03 -20.91
N GLU A 183 5.03 -10.08 -21.33
CA GLU A 183 4.58 -9.51 -22.61
C GLU A 183 4.65 -7.97 -22.58
N LEU A 184 4.34 -7.36 -21.45
CA LEU A 184 4.46 -5.92 -21.26
C LEU A 184 5.93 -5.46 -21.39
N VAL A 185 6.84 -6.12 -20.69
CA VAL A 185 8.28 -5.79 -20.75
C VAL A 185 8.80 -5.94 -22.19
N GLU A 186 8.38 -6.97 -22.89
CA GLU A 186 8.76 -7.20 -24.30
C GLU A 186 8.19 -6.12 -25.23
N ALA A 187 6.91 -5.72 -25.05
CA ALA A 187 6.27 -4.70 -25.89
C ALA A 187 6.96 -3.32 -25.80
N TYR A 188 7.64 -3.06 -24.69
CA TYR A 188 8.36 -1.80 -24.45
C TYR A 188 9.87 -1.99 -24.34
N ARG A 189 10.41 -3.05 -24.95
CA ARG A 189 11.86 -3.30 -24.99
C ARG A 189 12.63 -2.07 -25.47
N GLY A 190 13.67 -1.69 -24.72
CA GLY A 190 14.51 -0.51 -25.00
C GLY A 190 13.94 0.80 -24.47
N ARG A 191 12.86 0.77 -23.70
CA ARG A 191 12.32 1.92 -22.96
C ARG A 191 12.43 1.68 -21.46
N GLU A 192 12.47 2.78 -20.70
CA GLU A 192 12.41 2.72 -19.25
C GLU A 192 10.95 2.49 -18.78
N LEU A 193 10.80 1.61 -17.80
CA LEU A 193 9.50 1.25 -17.22
C LEU A 193 9.47 1.52 -15.72
N ALA A 194 8.28 1.91 -15.24
CA ALA A 194 7.90 1.92 -13.83
C ALA A 194 6.64 1.06 -13.69
N VAL A 195 6.78 -0.18 -13.25
CA VAL A 195 5.69 -1.15 -13.19
C VAL A 195 5.25 -1.36 -11.74
N LYS A 196 3.99 -1.08 -11.48
CA LYS A 196 3.36 -1.35 -10.20
C LYS A 196 3.11 -2.85 -10.05
N CYS A 197 3.40 -3.36 -8.88
CA CYS A 197 3.25 -4.77 -8.55
C CYS A 197 2.62 -4.93 -7.16
N ALA A 198 2.13 -6.13 -6.90
CA ALA A 198 1.72 -6.48 -5.54
C ALA A 198 2.93 -6.40 -4.59
N PRO A 199 2.75 -5.91 -3.34
CA PRO A 199 3.87 -5.81 -2.39
C PRO A 199 4.52 -7.15 -2.02
N GLY A 200 3.93 -8.26 -2.38
CA GLY A 200 4.45 -9.61 -2.16
C GLY A 200 5.02 -10.26 -3.42
N ILE A 201 5.38 -9.48 -4.44
CA ILE A 201 6.07 -10.00 -5.63
C ILE A 201 7.38 -10.68 -5.22
N ASP A 202 7.68 -11.83 -5.87
CA ASP A 202 9.00 -12.44 -5.74
C ASP A 202 9.99 -11.63 -6.60
N PHE A 203 11.05 -11.12 -5.99
CA PHE A 203 12.06 -10.34 -6.70
C PHE A 203 12.80 -11.15 -7.76
N ALA A 204 12.85 -12.47 -7.60
CA ALA A 204 13.41 -13.37 -8.61
C ALA A 204 12.62 -13.34 -9.92
N ASP A 205 11.30 -13.14 -9.85
CA ASP A 205 10.43 -13.09 -11.04
C ASP A 205 10.71 -11.87 -11.95
N VAL A 206 11.36 -10.84 -11.43
CA VAL A 206 11.62 -9.59 -12.15
C VAL A 206 13.13 -9.30 -12.32
N ALA A 207 14.00 -10.15 -11.79
CA ALA A 207 15.44 -9.93 -11.70
C ALA A 207 16.14 -9.66 -13.07
N GLU A 208 15.58 -10.19 -14.16
CA GLU A 208 16.17 -10.04 -15.51
C GLU A 208 16.07 -8.61 -16.05
N TRP A 209 15.08 -7.83 -15.62
CA TRP A 209 14.82 -6.49 -16.14
C TRP A 209 14.74 -5.40 -15.08
N ALA A 210 14.63 -5.77 -13.80
CA ALA A 210 14.55 -4.81 -12.69
C ALA A 210 15.92 -4.17 -12.43
N GLY A 211 15.93 -2.83 -12.30
CA GLY A 211 17.05 -2.06 -11.78
C GLY A 211 16.86 -1.72 -10.31
N GLN A 212 15.64 -1.29 -9.94
CA GLN A 212 15.29 -0.92 -8.56
C GLN A 212 13.89 -1.41 -8.22
N ILE A 213 13.70 -1.82 -6.97
CA ILE A 213 12.38 -2.19 -6.43
C ILE A 213 12.09 -1.32 -5.21
N ASP A 214 11.00 -0.55 -5.30
CA ASP A 214 10.46 0.22 -4.19
C ASP A 214 9.32 -0.55 -3.53
N ILE A 215 9.29 -0.53 -2.19
CA ILE A 215 8.13 -0.94 -1.41
C ILE A 215 7.65 0.27 -0.61
N VAL A 216 6.37 0.62 -0.75
CA VAL A 216 5.81 1.81 -0.11
C VAL A 216 4.79 1.42 0.94
N SER A 217 4.92 2.01 2.14
CA SER A 217 3.90 1.95 3.21
C SER A 217 3.33 3.34 3.50
N VAL A 218 2.05 3.38 3.88
CA VAL A 218 1.36 4.58 4.35
C VAL A 218 0.78 4.27 5.72
N ASP A 219 1.18 5.02 6.73
CA ASP A 219 0.78 4.85 8.13
C ASP A 219 0.97 3.40 8.66
N GLY A 220 2.04 2.73 8.20
CA GLY A 220 2.38 1.35 8.57
C GLY A 220 1.76 0.26 7.70
N ASP A 221 0.80 0.60 6.83
CA ASP A 221 0.20 -0.34 5.88
C ASP A 221 0.98 -0.37 4.56
N VAL A 222 1.50 -1.51 4.17
CA VAL A 222 2.16 -1.68 2.87
C VAL A 222 1.13 -1.57 1.75
N LYS A 223 1.37 -0.66 0.81
CA LYS A 223 0.43 -0.35 -0.28
C LYS A 223 0.80 -1.02 -1.59
N GLU A 224 2.05 -0.90 -2.02
CA GLU A 224 2.49 -1.44 -3.31
C GLU A 224 3.98 -1.73 -3.35
N ALA A 225 4.39 -2.47 -4.37
CA ALA A 225 5.73 -2.48 -4.93
C ALA A 225 5.73 -1.72 -6.26
N CYS A 226 6.83 -1.04 -6.58
CA CYS A 226 7.09 -0.51 -7.92
C CYS A 226 8.45 -0.98 -8.39
N VAL A 227 8.49 -1.60 -9.57
CA VAL A 227 9.71 -2.09 -10.20
C VAL A 227 10.11 -1.12 -11.30
N TYR A 228 11.32 -0.60 -11.22
CA TYR A 228 11.90 0.31 -12.19
C TYR A 228 13.00 -0.41 -12.99
N THR A 229 13.11 -0.11 -14.27
CA THR A 229 14.22 -0.57 -15.11
C THR A 229 15.54 0.13 -14.75
N PRO A 230 16.71 -0.40 -15.20
CA PRO A 230 18.03 0.09 -14.77
C PRO A 230 18.28 1.59 -14.98
N GLY A 231 17.74 2.23 -16.03
CA GLY A 231 17.91 3.67 -16.26
C GLY A 231 17.18 4.55 -15.25
N LEU A 232 16.30 3.97 -14.43
CA LEU A 232 15.58 4.64 -13.34
C LEU A 232 16.01 4.14 -11.96
N ALA A 233 17.19 3.54 -11.83
CA ALA A 233 17.69 2.93 -10.60
C ALA A 233 18.89 3.70 -10.02
N LYS A 234 18.87 3.95 -8.71
CA LYS A 234 20.01 4.44 -7.91
C LYS A 234 20.51 3.39 -6.93
N VAL A 235 19.61 2.49 -6.52
CA VAL A 235 19.83 1.42 -5.55
C VAL A 235 19.09 0.18 -6.03
N GLY A 236 19.38 -1.00 -5.49
CA GLY A 236 18.65 -2.19 -5.86
C GLY A 236 17.26 -2.26 -5.20
N ARG A 237 17.19 -1.87 -3.91
CA ARG A 237 15.96 -1.94 -3.10
C ARG A 237 15.77 -0.69 -2.26
N ARG A 238 14.54 -0.22 -2.19
CA ARG A 238 14.16 0.94 -1.41
C ARG A 238 12.82 0.70 -0.69
N ALA A 239 12.76 0.99 0.60
CA ALA A 239 11.51 1.12 1.35
C ALA A 239 11.20 2.60 1.55
N VAL A 240 9.99 3.03 1.23
CA VAL A 240 9.49 4.39 1.44
C VAL A 240 8.31 4.34 2.40
N LEU A 241 8.48 4.97 3.55
CA LEU A 241 7.49 5.01 4.62
C LEU A 241 6.89 6.40 4.71
N LEU A 242 5.59 6.50 4.46
CA LEU A 242 4.83 7.74 4.52
C LEU A 242 4.00 7.76 5.81
N ARG A 243 4.18 8.78 6.65
CA ARG A 243 3.44 8.94 7.93
C ARG A 243 3.05 10.39 8.12
N GLY A 244 1.78 10.71 7.85
CA GLY A 244 1.33 12.08 7.77
C GLY A 244 2.13 12.85 6.70
N ASP A 245 2.82 13.93 7.10
CA ASP A 245 3.69 14.75 6.26
C ASP A 245 5.18 14.31 6.23
N ARG A 246 5.51 13.23 6.94
CA ARG A 246 6.89 12.72 7.05
C ARG A 246 7.13 11.58 6.06
N THR A 247 8.32 11.58 5.49
CA THR A 247 8.81 10.49 4.62
C THR A 247 10.13 9.97 5.16
N LEU A 248 10.18 8.66 5.41
CA LEU A 248 11.42 7.95 5.71
C LEU A 248 11.77 7.05 4.54
N VAL A 249 13.03 7.07 4.14
CA VAL A 249 13.57 6.21 3.07
C VAL A 249 14.69 5.35 3.63
N VAL A 250 14.61 4.04 3.36
CA VAL A 250 15.65 3.05 3.68
C VAL A 250 16.05 2.36 2.38
N THR A 251 17.35 2.17 2.17
CA THR A 251 17.89 1.55 0.94
C THR A 251 18.94 0.50 1.26
N ASP A 252 19.29 -0.32 0.27
CA ASP A 252 20.38 -1.29 0.34
C ASP A 252 21.75 -0.69 0.02
N ALA A 253 21.88 0.62 -0.08
CA ALA A 253 23.17 1.31 -0.15
C ALA A 253 23.90 1.34 1.21
N GLN A 254 23.18 1.13 2.31
CA GLN A 254 23.75 1.06 3.66
C GLN A 254 24.28 -0.36 3.94
N PRO A 255 25.26 -0.51 4.85
CA PRO A 255 25.70 -1.83 5.31
C PRO A 255 24.57 -2.63 5.96
N ASP A 256 24.70 -3.96 5.96
CA ASP A 256 23.75 -4.89 6.56
C ASP A 256 24.39 -5.94 7.50
N ASP A 257 25.66 -5.72 7.84
CA ASP A 257 26.42 -6.57 8.74
C ASP A 257 26.03 -6.28 10.20
N ILE A 258 25.14 -7.08 10.74
CA ILE A 258 24.69 -6.99 12.13
C ILE A 258 24.94 -8.29 12.88
N PRO A 259 25.20 -8.23 14.19
CA PRO A 259 25.37 -9.41 15.01
C PRO A 259 24.03 -10.12 15.30
N GLU A 260 24.13 -11.38 15.63
CA GLU A 260 23.08 -12.15 16.33
C GLU A 260 23.47 -12.18 17.80
N LYS A 261 22.59 -11.69 18.68
CA LYS A 261 22.81 -11.64 20.13
C LYS A 261 21.51 -12.02 20.85
N PRO A 262 21.57 -12.37 22.15
CA PRO A 262 20.39 -12.53 22.99
C PRO A 262 19.49 -11.31 22.99
N LEU A 263 18.27 -11.48 23.48
CA LEU A 263 17.30 -10.40 23.65
C LEU A 263 17.86 -9.29 24.53
N GLY A 264 17.79 -8.05 24.04
CA GLY A 264 18.13 -6.84 24.79
C GLY A 264 16.94 -6.29 25.57
N ASP A 265 17.07 -5.08 26.10
CA ASP A 265 16.05 -4.42 26.92
C ASP A 265 14.82 -4.00 26.12
N PHE A 266 14.97 -3.86 24.81
CA PHE A 266 13.88 -3.48 23.88
C PHE A 266 13.79 -4.46 22.72
N VAL A 267 12.55 -4.65 22.23
CA VAL A 267 12.25 -5.37 21.00
C VAL A 267 11.47 -4.47 20.06
N PHE A 268 11.74 -4.61 18.75
CA PHE A 268 11.20 -3.72 17.73
C PHE A 268 10.43 -4.50 16.68
N ASP A 269 9.21 -4.04 16.39
CA ASP A 269 8.46 -4.44 15.20
C ASP A 269 8.82 -3.50 14.06
N VAL A 270 9.24 -4.08 12.95
CA VAL A 270 9.76 -3.36 11.78
C VAL A 270 8.63 -3.12 10.79
N ASP A 271 8.56 -1.91 10.22
CA ASP A 271 7.57 -1.55 9.21
C ASP A 271 7.55 -2.56 8.05
N GLY A 272 6.35 -2.90 7.61
CA GLY A 272 6.15 -3.92 6.58
C GLY A 272 6.85 -3.62 5.25
N ALA A 273 7.05 -2.35 4.88
CA ALA A 273 7.79 -1.99 3.67
C ALA A 273 9.27 -2.33 3.80
N ILE A 274 9.90 -2.05 4.93
CA ILE A 274 11.30 -2.41 5.21
C ILE A 274 11.47 -3.94 5.16
N VAL A 275 10.54 -4.67 5.79
CA VAL A 275 10.56 -6.15 5.81
C VAL A 275 10.45 -6.72 4.40
N ARG A 276 9.50 -6.24 3.61
CA ARG A 276 9.27 -6.75 2.24
C ARG A 276 10.38 -6.36 1.26
N ALA A 277 10.99 -5.19 1.46
CA ALA A 277 12.17 -4.79 0.69
C ALA A 277 13.44 -5.57 1.08
N GLY A 278 13.39 -6.39 2.15
CA GLY A 278 14.56 -7.13 2.65
C GLY A 278 15.61 -6.23 3.30
N LEU A 279 15.19 -5.09 3.88
CA LEU A 279 16.08 -4.05 4.41
C LEU A 279 16.16 -4.03 5.94
N VAL A 280 15.70 -5.09 6.61
CA VAL A 280 15.69 -5.20 8.09
C VAL A 280 17.08 -5.04 8.68
N ARG A 281 18.08 -5.70 8.08
CA ARG A 281 19.48 -5.65 8.55
C ARG A 281 20.12 -4.28 8.34
N HIS A 282 19.78 -3.59 7.25
CA HIS A 282 20.25 -2.23 6.95
C HIS A 282 19.78 -1.24 8.03
N VAL A 283 18.48 -1.31 8.40
CA VAL A 283 17.94 -0.50 9.53
C VAL A 283 18.58 -0.87 10.84
N ALA A 284 18.80 -2.15 11.10
CA ALA A 284 19.46 -2.62 12.31
C ALA A 284 20.90 -2.08 12.41
N HIS A 285 21.68 -2.17 11.33
CA HIS A 285 23.02 -1.60 11.26
C HIS A 285 23.03 -0.10 11.57
N GLN A 286 22.15 0.65 10.90
CA GLN A 286 22.03 2.11 11.07
C GLN A 286 21.80 2.54 12.53
N HIS A 287 21.09 1.70 13.30
CA HIS A 287 20.66 2.03 14.67
C HIS A 287 21.37 1.21 15.76
N GLY A 288 22.40 0.42 15.41
CA GLY A 288 23.11 -0.41 16.37
C GLY A 288 22.29 -1.52 17.00
N LEU A 289 21.26 -1.97 16.29
CA LEU A 289 20.37 -3.04 16.71
C LEU A 289 20.84 -4.40 16.17
N TRP A 290 20.23 -5.49 16.67
CA TRP A 290 20.56 -6.85 16.22
C TRP A 290 19.33 -7.73 16.13
N GLN A 291 19.47 -8.91 15.54
CA GLN A 291 18.43 -9.93 15.42
C GLN A 291 18.60 -11.03 16.44
N LEU A 292 17.46 -11.59 16.89
CA LEU A 292 17.42 -12.81 17.71
C LEU A 292 17.58 -14.08 16.86
N ASP A 293 17.14 -14.03 15.62
CA ASP A 293 17.23 -15.10 14.62
C ASP A 293 17.30 -14.43 13.24
N PRO A 294 18.27 -14.80 12.39
CA PRO A 294 18.49 -14.14 11.08
C PRO A 294 17.32 -14.25 10.11
N ARG A 295 16.40 -15.20 10.36
CA ARG A 295 15.21 -15.41 9.51
C ARG A 295 13.98 -14.65 9.99
N ILE A 296 14.08 -13.89 11.10
CA ILE A 296 12.96 -13.21 11.73
C ILE A 296 13.16 -11.71 11.70
N ALA A 297 12.15 -11.00 11.21
CA ALA A 297 12.17 -9.55 11.06
C ALA A 297 11.78 -8.79 12.35
N TYR A 298 12.13 -9.32 13.52
CA TYR A 298 12.15 -8.56 14.76
C TYR A 298 13.58 -8.19 15.10
N LEU A 299 13.75 -6.94 15.52
CA LEU A 299 15.04 -6.41 16.01
C LEU A 299 14.99 -6.26 17.51
N THR A 300 16.17 -6.20 18.13
CA THR A 300 16.31 -5.95 19.57
C THR A 300 17.52 -5.07 19.82
N GLY A 301 17.56 -4.43 20.99
CA GLY A 301 18.64 -3.54 21.41
C GLY A 301 18.49 -3.14 22.86
N ASP A 302 19.49 -2.43 23.40
CA ASP A 302 19.52 -1.97 24.79
C ASP A 302 19.05 -0.50 24.92
N SER A 303 18.72 0.14 23.80
CA SER A 303 18.17 1.49 23.77
C SER A 303 17.19 1.67 22.62
N VAL A 304 16.29 2.64 22.74
CA VAL A 304 15.36 3.03 21.66
C VAL A 304 16.03 4.09 20.80
N PRO A 305 16.21 3.86 19.48
CA PRO A 305 16.76 4.86 18.58
C PRO A 305 15.90 6.13 18.52
N ASP A 306 16.54 7.29 18.41
CA ASP A 306 15.85 8.57 18.28
C ASP A 306 15.24 8.77 16.88
N GLY A 307 14.26 9.67 16.79
CA GLY A 307 13.65 10.11 15.53
C GLY A 307 12.76 9.06 14.87
N GLU A 308 12.42 9.30 13.61
CA GLU A 308 11.61 8.37 12.81
C GLU A 308 12.51 7.26 12.24
N THR A 309 12.23 6.03 12.58
CA THR A 309 13.10 4.88 12.26
C THR A 309 12.37 3.77 11.49
N GLY A 310 11.06 3.89 11.31
CA GLY A 310 10.25 2.77 10.79
C GLY A 310 10.07 1.62 11.78
N LEU A 311 10.39 1.84 13.07
CA LEU A 311 10.33 0.84 14.13
C LEU A 311 9.28 1.20 15.18
N ARG A 312 8.48 0.21 15.62
CA ARG A 312 7.68 0.29 16.85
C ARG A 312 8.47 -0.35 17.98
N ALA A 313 8.81 0.43 18.99
CA ALA A 313 9.61 -0.02 20.14
C ALA A 313 8.72 -0.55 21.26
N PHE A 314 9.20 -1.62 21.92
CA PHE A 314 8.54 -2.23 23.08
C PHE A 314 9.60 -2.53 24.13
N ALA A 315 9.38 -2.09 25.37
CA ALA A 315 10.22 -2.44 26.50
C ALA A 315 9.97 -3.90 26.89
N VAL A 316 11.00 -4.69 26.95
CA VAL A 316 10.92 -6.11 27.29
C VAL A 316 10.67 -6.28 28.78
N HIS A 317 9.67 -7.07 29.15
CA HIS A 317 9.46 -7.50 30.52
C HIS A 317 10.04 -8.88 30.78
N GLN A 318 9.69 -9.86 29.93
CA GLN A 318 10.23 -11.22 30.02
C GLN A 318 10.10 -11.99 28.70
N GLN A 319 10.97 -12.97 28.53
CA GLN A 319 10.92 -13.96 27.45
C GLN A 319 10.57 -15.33 28.02
N VAL A 320 9.57 -15.98 27.43
CA VAL A 320 9.11 -17.30 27.88
C VAL A 320 8.84 -18.24 26.71
N PRO A 321 8.93 -19.56 26.88
CA PRO A 321 8.40 -20.51 25.91
C PRO A 321 6.91 -20.24 25.66
N LEU A 322 6.43 -20.36 24.42
CA LEU A 322 5.03 -20.05 24.06
C LEU A 322 4.01 -20.79 24.95
N LYS A 323 4.30 -22.02 25.36
CA LYS A 323 3.44 -22.81 26.29
C LYS A 323 3.25 -22.16 27.67
N GLN A 324 4.15 -21.29 28.10
CA GLN A 324 4.10 -20.59 29.40
C GLN A 324 3.49 -19.19 29.29
N LEU A 325 3.12 -18.72 28.08
CA LEU A 325 2.61 -17.37 27.84
C LEU A 325 1.42 -17.02 28.75
N LYS A 326 0.47 -17.95 28.94
CA LYS A 326 -0.72 -17.69 29.76
C LYS A 326 -0.36 -17.37 31.20
N SER A 327 0.51 -18.16 31.84
CA SER A 327 0.96 -17.90 33.21
C SER A 327 1.78 -16.62 33.32
N ALA A 328 2.63 -16.33 32.34
CA ALA A 328 3.39 -15.09 32.28
C ALA A 328 2.46 -13.86 32.25
N LEU A 329 1.44 -13.86 31.40
CA LEU A 329 0.46 -12.78 31.33
C LEU A 329 -0.41 -12.64 32.58
N GLN A 330 -0.74 -13.74 33.23
CA GLN A 330 -1.44 -13.71 34.52
C GLN A 330 -0.57 -13.10 35.63
N GLY A 331 0.73 -13.40 35.63
CA GLY A 331 1.69 -12.84 36.60
C GLY A 331 1.83 -11.32 36.51
N VAL A 332 1.58 -10.72 35.34
CA VAL A 332 1.61 -9.25 35.12
C VAL A 332 0.20 -8.64 35.12
N ASN A 333 -0.80 -9.33 35.65
CA ASN A 333 -2.19 -8.87 35.73
C ASN A 333 -2.78 -8.40 34.39
N ALA A 334 -2.45 -9.08 33.28
CA ALA A 334 -2.91 -8.72 31.95
C ALA A 334 -4.43 -8.93 31.78
N GLY A 335 -5.13 -7.92 31.28
CA GLY A 335 -6.55 -7.93 30.91
C GLY A 335 -6.76 -7.82 29.41
N ALA A 336 -5.90 -7.05 28.75
CA ALA A 336 -5.87 -6.91 27.30
C ALA A 336 -4.47 -7.25 26.75
N VAL A 337 -4.43 -7.77 25.52
CA VAL A 337 -3.14 -8.10 24.86
C VAL A 337 -3.19 -7.80 23.37
N GLU A 338 -2.19 -7.06 22.90
CA GLU A 338 -1.82 -6.99 21.48
C GLU A 338 -0.91 -8.17 21.17
N ILE A 339 -1.19 -8.92 20.12
CA ILE A 339 -0.40 -10.08 19.73
C ILE A 339 0.19 -9.85 18.34
N LEU A 340 1.52 -9.83 18.27
CA LEU A 340 2.32 -9.69 17.06
C LEU A 340 2.99 -11.05 16.78
N VAL A 341 2.88 -11.56 15.56
CA VAL A 341 3.36 -12.90 15.23
C VAL A 341 4.25 -12.88 14.00
N ARG A 342 5.45 -13.46 14.11
CA ARG A 342 6.37 -13.66 12.97
C ARG A 342 7.08 -15.01 13.07
N GLY A 343 7.12 -15.77 11.96
CA GLY A 343 7.90 -17.00 11.83
C GLY A 343 7.38 -18.23 12.59
N VAL A 344 6.15 -18.18 13.08
CA VAL A 344 5.42 -19.30 13.71
C VAL A 344 3.98 -19.34 13.21
N ASP A 345 3.39 -20.53 13.17
CA ASP A 345 2.00 -20.73 12.77
C ASP A 345 1.08 -20.58 14.00
N VAL A 346 0.77 -19.34 14.34
CA VAL A 346 -0.12 -18.96 15.46
C VAL A 346 -1.12 -17.94 14.97
N ASP A 347 -2.41 -18.24 15.08
CA ASP A 347 -3.49 -17.29 14.83
C ASP A 347 -3.68 -16.41 16.08
N PRO A 348 -3.45 -15.09 15.99
CA PRO A 348 -3.55 -14.16 17.12
C PRO A 348 -4.95 -14.12 17.75
N ASP A 349 -6.01 -14.20 16.94
CA ASP A 349 -7.39 -14.10 17.44
C ASP A 349 -7.83 -15.36 18.17
N GLN A 350 -7.43 -16.53 17.67
CA GLN A 350 -7.67 -17.79 18.37
C GLN A 350 -6.87 -17.86 19.68
N LEU A 351 -5.60 -17.41 19.65
CA LEU A 351 -4.76 -17.36 20.84
C LEU A 351 -5.36 -16.42 21.88
N ARG A 352 -5.79 -15.22 21.51
CA ARG A 352 -6.44 -14.25 22.42
C ARG A 352 -7.65 -14.86 23.13
N LYS A 353 -8.49 -15.58 22.39
CA LYS A 353 -9.64 -16.29 22.96
C LYS A 353 -9.25 -17.39 23.95
N LYS A 354 -8.16 -18.14 23.66
CA LYS A 354 -7.65 -19.21 24.55
C LYS A 354 -7.01 -18.69 25.84
N LEU A 355 -6.39 -17.52 25.81
CA LEU A 355 -5.72 -16.91 26.96
C LEU A 355 -6.72 -16.57 28.10
N LYS A 356 -7.94 -16.13 27.79
CA LYS A 356 -9.01 -15.79 28.74
C LYS A 356 -8.50 -14.87 29.87
N LEU A 357 -7.84 -13.78 29.50
CA LEU A 357 -7.27 -12.81 30.42
C LEU A 357 -8.39 -12.08 31.22
N ARG A 358 -8.10 -11.77 32.49
CA ARG A 358 -9.07 -11.16 33.43
C ARG A 358 -8.47 -10.01 34.25
N GLY A 359 -7.21 -9.64 33.99
CA GLY A 359 -6.53 -8.53 34.66
C GLY A 359 -7.02 -7.15 34.21
N SER A 360 -6.36 -6.11 34.67
CA SER A 360 -6.65 -4.71 34.33
C SER A 360 -5.62 -4.09 33.38
N GLU A 361 -4.45 -4.69 33.28
CA GLU A 361 -3.32 -4.12 32.55
C GLU A 361 -3.35 -4.48 31.06
N SER A 362 -2.85 -3.56 30.21
CA SER A 362 -2.66 -3.78 28.77
C SER A 362 -1.20 -4.12 28.48
N TRP A 363 -1.00 -5.22 27.76
CA TRP A 363 0.32 -5.70 27.39
C TRP A 363 0.42 -5.99 25.89
N SER A 364 1.64 -6.07 25.37
CA SER A 364 1.93 -6.58 24.05
C SER A 364 2.74 -7.87 24.15
N VAL A 365 2.55 -8.76 23.19
CA VAL A 365 3.29 -10.00 23.09
C VAL A 365 3.80 -10.18 21.67
N MET A 366 5.10 -10.32 21.51
CA MET A 366 5.70 -10.75 20.26
C MET A 366 5.94 -12.25 20.28
N ILE A 367 5.29 -12.96 19.38
CA ILE A 367 5.46 -14.41 19.24
C ILE A 367 6.31 -14.68 18.03
N THR A 368 7.40 -15.38 18.27
CA THR A 368 8.40 -15.64 17.24
C THR A 368 9.08 -16.98 17.45
N ARG A 369 9.97 -17.33 16.54
CA ARG A 369 10.86 -18.46 16.67
C ARG A 369 12.28 -17.95 16.96
N VAL A 370 12.95 -18.59 17.92
CA VAL A 370 14.38 -18.42 18.17
C VAL A 370 15.02 -19.81 18.01
N GLY A 371 15.82 -19.99 16.99
CA GLY A 371 16.29 -21.30 16.56
C GLY A 371 15.11 -22.20 16.13
N ILE A 372 14.86 -23.27 16.90
CA ILE A 372 13.76 -24.21 16.65
C ILE A 372 12.56 -24.01 17.59
N SER A 373 12.66 -23.11 18.58
CA SER A 373 11.68 -22.97 19.65
C SER A 373 10.74 -21.81 19.44
N ALA A 374 9.43 -22.03 19.55
CA ALA A 374 8.43 -20.98 19.61
C ALA A 374 8.51 -20.24 20.95
N THR A 375 8.74 -18.93 20.90
CA THR A 375 9.03 -18.05 22.03
C THR A 375 8.05 -16.90 22.05
N ALA A 376 7.63 -16.49 23.23
CA ALA A 376 6.83 -15.27 23.43
C ALA A 376 7.63 -14.27 24.27
N ILE A 377 7.67 -13.02 23.80
CA ILE A 377 8.26 -11.88 24.47
C ILE A 377 7.11 -11.04 25.00
N VAL A 378 6.94 -10.98 26.31
CA VAL A 378 5.96 -10.10 26.98
C VAL A 378 6.60 -8.72 27.12
N CYS A 379 5.95 -7.70 26.63
CA CYS A 379 6.51 -6.34 26.54
C CYS A 379 5.42 -5.27 26.61
N GLN A 380 5.84 -4.03 26.78
CA GLN A 380 4.97 -2.86 26.74
C GLN A 380 5.40 -1.89 25.63
N PRO A 381 4.47 -1.28 24.88
CA PRO A 381 4.82 -0.31 23.88
C PRO A 381 5.48 0.92 24.52
N VAL A 382 6.60 1.34 23.94
CA VAL A 382 7.24 2.59 24.32
C VAL A 382 6.50 3.71 23.60
N MET A 383 5.75 4.51 24.37
CA MET A 383 5.09 5.71 23.85
C MET A 383 6.15 6.76 23.54
N ARG A 384 6.31 7.09 22.25
CA ARG A 384 7.08 8.29 21.90
C ARG A 384 6.15 9.49 22.13
N GLU A 385 6.61 10.45 22.90
CA GLU A 385 5.93 11.75 22.95
C GLU A 385 5.84 12.28 21.51
N LYS A 386 4.66 12.75 21.14
CA LYS A 386 4.51 13.45 19.86
C LYS A 386 5.33 14.75 19.96
N LEU A 387 6.50 14.72 19.33
CA LEU A 387 7.28 15.94 19.11
C LEU A 387 6.55 16.86 18.13
#